data_392685ae59fdbd3e693cc1b91491c326
#
_entry.id   392685ae59fdbd3e693cc1b91491c326
#
_cell.length_a   1.000
_cell.length_b   1.000
_cell.length_c   1.000
_cell.angle_alpha   90.00
_cell.angle_beta   90.00
_cell.angle_gamma   90.00
#
_symmetry.space_group_name_H-M   'P 1'
#
loop_
_entity.id
_entity.type
_entity.pdbx_description
1 polymer ?
#
loop_
_entity_poly.entity_id
_entity_poly.type
_entity_poly.pdbx_seq_one_letter_code
_entity_poly.pdbx_strand_id
1 'polypeptide(L)'
;MLEFEAVPAKIATVISRQLEIPTIGIGAGVGTDGQILLCHDLLGVFTDFKPKFTKRFANLTEVAVKGITQYIAEVKSGAFPDDDHSYGVDEKEYEKFLGLVEKRRQH
;
A
#
# COMPACT_ATOMS: atom_id res chain seq x y z
N MET A 1 -21.26 -6.43 21.07
CA MET A 1 -20.56 -5.21 20.65
C MET A 1 -21.48 -4.41 19.74
N LEU A 2 -21.49 -3.11 19.88
CA LEU A 2 -22.23 -2.17 19.02
C LEU A 2 -21.27 -1.23 18.30
N GLU A 3 -21.46 -1.05 17.01
CA GLU A 3 -20.68 -0.10 16.19
C GLU A 3 -21.51 1.13 15.86
N PHE A 4 -20.90 2.32 15.95
CA PHE A 4 -21.48 3.59 15.54
C PHE A 4 -20.72 4.14 14.35
N GLU A 5 -21.40 4.40 13.25
CA GLU A 5 -20.81 5.10 12.11
C GLU A 5 -21.47 6.47 11.93
N ALA A 6 -20.65 7.51 11.93
CA ALA A 6 -21.06 8.91 11.71
C ALA A 6 -22.21 9.40 12.62
N VAL A 7 -22.32 8.84 13.83
CA VAL A 7 -23.29 9.27 14.84
C VAL A 7 -22.74 10.51 15.56
N PRO A 8 -23.56 11.54 15.83
CA PRO A 8 -23.12 12.70 16.58
C PRO A 8 -22.48 12.32 17.92
N ALA A 9 -21.27 12.83 18.18
CA ALA A 9 -20.42 12.43 19.32
C ALA A 9 -21.14 12.48 20.68
N LYS A 10 -21.96 13.51 20.92
CA LYS A 10 -22.72 13.65 22.16
C LYS A 10 -23.75 12.52 22.33
N ILE A 11 -24.40 12.11 21.23
CA ILE A 11 -25.40 11.02 21.22
C ILE A 11 -24.69 9.68 21.44
N ALA A 12 -23.65 9.39 20.68
CA ALA A 12 -22.86 8.16 20.86
C ALA A 12 -22.33 8.00 22.29
N THR A 13 -21.82 9.08 22.88
CA THR A 13 -21.35 9.08 24.25
C THR A 13 -22.45 8.72 25.27
N VAL A 14 -23.64 9.29 25.11
CA VAL A 14 -24.77 8.98 26.02
C VAL A 14 -25.20 7.52 25.86
N ILE A 15 -25.32 7.04 24.64
CA ILE A 15 -25.72 5.65 24.38
C ILE A 15 -24.67 4.67 24.93
N SER A 16 -23.37 4.92 24.67
CA SER A 16 -22.29 4.07 25.18
C SER A 16 -22.32 3.92 26.70
N ARG A 17 -22.62 4.97 27.43
CA ARG A 17 -22.75 4.94 28.92
C ARG A 17 -23.95 4.17 29.45
N GLN A 18 -24.96 3.94 28.58
CA GLN A 18 -26.16 3.19 28.93
C GLN A 18 -26.04 1.69 28.67
N LEU A 19 -25.04 1.29 27.88
CA LEU A 19 -24.84 -0.08 27.43
C LEU A 19 -23.82 -0.80 28.31
N GLU A 20 -24.08 -2.09 28.59
CA GLU A 20 -23.13 -3.00 29.23
C GLU A 20 -22.21 -3.72 28.22
N ILE A 21 -22.52 -3.62 26.93
CA ILE A 21 -21.73 -4.22 25.87
C ILE A 21 -20.72 -3.21 25.31
N PRO A 22 -19.54 -3.64 24.85
CA PRO A 22 -18.55 -2.76 24.25
C PRO A 22 -19.11 -2.00 23.04
N THR A 23 -18.74 -0.72 22.92
CA THR A 23 -19.08 0.16 21.82
C THR A 23 -17.83 0.58 21.05
N ILE A 24 -17.91 0.59 19.72
CA ILE A 24 -16.83 1.02 18.84
C ILE A 24 -17.37 2.11 17.90
N GLY A 25 -16.60 3.18 17.72
CA GLY A 25 -16.98 4.31 16.88
C GLY A 25 -16.07 4.48 15.67
N ILE A 26 -16.69 4.80 14.54
CA ILE A 26 -16.05 5.41 13.39
C ILE A 26 -16.78 6.71 13.07
N GLY A 27 -16.13 7.85 13.27
CA GLY A 27 -16.78 9.15 13.13
C GLY A 27 -17.88 9.44 14.14
N ALA A 28 -17.78 8.86 15.36
CA ALA A 28 -18.77 9.00 16.42
C ALA A 28 -18.21 9.69 17.69
N GLY A 29 -17.04 10.31 17.58
CA GLY A 29 -16.36 10.97 18.72
C GLY A 29 -15.66 10.00 19.67
N VAL A 30 -15.04 10.54 20.71
CA VAL A 30 -14.17 9.79 21.63
C VAL A 30 -14.93 9.09 22.77
N GLY A 31 -16.25 9.22 22.82
CA GLY A 31 -17.07 8.72 23.94
C GLY A 31 -17.50 7.26 23.83
N THR A 32 -16.97 6.50 22.89
CA THR A 32 -17.12 5.05 22.75
C THR A 32 -15.92 4.32 23.36
N ASP A 33 -16.04 3.01 23.64
CA ASP A 33 -14.99 2.22 24.28
C ASP A 33 -13.79 1.99 23.34
N GLY A 34 -14.00 1.98 22.01
CA GLY A 34 -12.97 1.84 21.01
C GLY A 34 -13.21 2.67 19.77
N GLN A 35 -12.17 2.79 18.92
CA GLN A 35 -12.18 3.52 17.67
C GLN A 35 -11.69 2.63 16.53
N ILE A 36 -12.27 2.78 15.35
CA ILE A 36 -11.78 2.17 14.12
C ILE A 36 -11.65 3.20 13.00
N LEU A 37 -10.71 2.97 12.10
CA LEU A 37 -10.60 3.61 10.79
C LEU A 37 -10.15 2.57 9.77
N LEU A 38 -10.59 2.71 8.53
CA LEU A 38 -10.10 1.88 7.44
C LEU A 38 -8.63 2.19 7.18
N CYS A 39 -7.80 1.15 7.05
CA CYS A 39 -6.35 1.33 6.84
C CYS A 39 -6.05 2.12 5.56
N HIS A 40 -6.83 1.95 4.50
CA HIS A 40 -6.71 2.71 3.25
C HIS A 40 -6.91 4.21 3.46
N ASP A 41 -7.87 4.59 4.29
CA ASP A 41 -8.13 5.99 4.62
C ASP A 41 -7.05 6.54 5.57
N LEU A 42 -6.74 5.78 6.60
CA LEU A 42 -5.75 6.14 7.64
C LEU A 42 -4.36 6.36 7.05
N LEU A 43 -3.96 5.52 6.07
CA LEU A 43 -2.63 5.57 5.45
C LEU A 43 -2.59 6.36 4.14
N GLY A 44 -3.72 6.92 3.68
CA GLY A 44 -3.77 7.70 2.46
C GLY A 44 -3.53 6.87 1.18
N VAL A 45 -4.01 5.62 1.16
CA VAL A 45 -3.99 4.76 -0.02
C VAL A 45 -5.18 5.08 -0.92
N PHE A 46 -6.35 5.29 -0.32
CA PHE A 46 -7.56 5.72 -1.04
C PHE A 46 -7.60 7.26 -1.10
N THR A 47 -7.66 7.81 -2.32
CA THR A 47 -7.54 9.27 -2.54
C THR A 47 -8.78 9.93 -3.10
N ASP A 48 -9.72 9.15 -3.68
CA ASP A 48 -10.85 9.69 -4.43
C ASP A 48 -11.88 10.38 -3.53
N PHE A 49 -12.06 9.88 -2.31
CA PHE A 49 -12.97 10.45 -1.34
C PHE A 49 -12.38 10.42 0.08
N LYS A 50 -12.58 11.48 0.84
CA LYS A 50 -12.17 11.58 2.24
C LYS A 50 -13.36 11.94 3.10
N PRO A 51 -13.95 10.99 3.85
CA PRO A 51 -14.99 11.30 4.83
C PRO A 51 -14.52 12.36 5.84
N LYS A 52 -15.44 13.17 6.34
CA LYS A 52 -15.13 14.21 7.32
C LYS A 52 -14.41 13.66 8.56
N PHE A 53 -14.77 12.47 8.99
CA PHE A 53 -14.20 11.83 10.18
C PHE A 53 -12.82 11.22 9.95
N THR A 54 -12.35 11.11 8.70
CA THR A 54 -11.06 10.51 8.38
C THR A 54 -9.93 11.50 8.61
N LYS A 55 -9.02 11.15 9.50
CA LYS A 55 -7.71 11.78 9.62
C LYS A 55 -6.66 10.86 8.98
N ARG A 56 -5.91 11.38 8.01
CA ARG A 56 -4.78 10.68 7.43
C ARG A 56 -3.56 10.84 8.33
N PHE A 57 -2.90 9.73 8.64
CA PHE A 57 -1.68 9.68 9.44
C PHE A 57 -0.45 9.42 8.59
N ALA A 58 -0.63 9.01 7.32
CA ALA A 58 0.40 8.84 6.32
C ALA A 58 -0.17 9.15 4.92
N ASN A 59 0.70 9.23 3.91
CA ASN A 59 0.34 9.42 2.50
C ASN A 59 1.10 8.40 1.63
N LEU A 60 0.70 7.14 1.72
CA LEU A 60 1.38 6.04 1.02
C LEU A 60 1.24 6.13 -0.50
N THR A 61 0.13 6.68 -1.01
CA THR A 61 -0.06 6.85 -2.45
C THR A 61 1.02 7.74 -3.05
N GLU A 62 1.38 8.85 -2.40
CA GLU A 62 2.41 9.76 -2.88
C GLU A 62 3.78 9.06 -2.96
N VAL A 63 4.13 8.32 -1.90
CA VAL A 63 5.40 7.57 -1.84
C VAL A 63 5.43 6.47 -2.92
N ALA A 64 4.33 5.74 -3.09
CA ALA A 64 4.22 4.68 -4.10
C ALA A 64 4.34 5.25 -5.52
N VAL A 65 3.62 6.33 -5.84
CA VAL A 65 3.67 6.99 -7.15
C VAL A 65 5.08 7.47 -7.46
N LYS A 66 5.76 8.09 -6.48
CA LYS A 66 7.16 8.53 -6.65
C LYS A 66 8.08 7.35 -6.97
N GLY A 67 8.00 6.25 -6.22
CA GLY A 67 8.82 5.07 -6.43
C GLY A 67 8.58 4.42 -7.80
N ILE A 68 7.32 4.24 -8.19
CA ILE A 68 6.96 3.67 -9.50
C ILE A 68 7.43 4.59 -10.65
N THR A 69 7.27 5.90 -10.50
CA THR A 69 7.73 6.87 -11.53
C THR A 69 9.23 6.80 -11.71
N GLN A 70 9.99 6.72 -10.62
CA GLN A 70 11.45 6.57 -10.66
C GLN A 70 11.84 5.25 -11.35
N TYR A 71 11.23 4.13 -10.96
CA TYR A 71 11.45 2.83 -11.59
C TYR A 71 11.24 2.89 -13.11
N ILE A 72 10.12 3.46 -13.56
CA ILE A 72 9.83 3.60 -14.99
C ILE A 72 10.90 4.45 -15.71
N ALA A 73 11.35 5.53 -15.08
CA ALA A 73 12.38 6.40 -15.65
C ALA A 73 13.73 5.67 -15.80
N GLU A 74 14.14 4.92 -14.79
CA GLU A 74 15.39 4.15 -14.78
C GLU A 74 15.35 3.00 -15.81
N VAL A 75 14.23 2.29 -15.91
CA VAL A 75 14.05 1.25 -16.96
C VAL A 75 14.13 1.86 -18.35
N LYS A 76 13.47 2.99 -18.59
CA LYS A 76 13.50 3.66 -19.91
C LYS A 76 14.88 4.21 -20.29
N SER A 77 15.65 4.66 -19.32
CA SER A 77 17.01 5.17 -19.53
C SER A 77 18.07 4.07 -19.60
N GLY A 78 17.72 2.82 -19.24
CA GLY A 78 18.68 1.71 -19.13
C GLY A 78 19.55 1.76 -17.87
N ALA A 79 19.20 2.61 -16.89
CA ALA A 79 19.89 2.67 -15.61
C ALA A 79 19.53 1.52 -14.67
N PHE A 80 18.37 0.90 -14.90
CA PHE A 80 17.95 -0.30 -14.20
C PHE A 80 17.50 -1.38 -15.22
N PRO A 81 17.83 -2.67 -15.01
CA PRO A 81 18.72 -3.20 -13.96
C PRO A 81 20.19 -2.87 -14.24
N ASP A 82 20.94 -2.62 -13.18
CA ASP A 82 22.39 -2.52 -13.18
C ASP A 82 23.05 -3.87 -12.90
N ASP A 83 24.41 -3.89 -12.76
CA ASP A 83 25.15 -5.12 -12.50
C ASP A 83 24.81 -5.75 -11.15
N ASP A 84 24.51 -4.95 -10.14
CA ASP A 84 24.13 -5.44 -8.80
C ASP A 84 22.74 -6.11 -8.79
N HIS A 85 21.90 -5.78 -9.77
CA HIS A 85 20.56 -6.32 -9.94
C HIS A 85 20.44 -7.27 -11.16
N SER A 86 21.59 -7.80 -11.65
CA SER A 86 21.66 -8.72 -12.77
C SER A 86 22.45 -9.96 -12.40
N TYR A 87 22.11 -11.08 -13.01
CA TYR A 87 22.86 -12.32 -12.80
C TYR A 87 23.90 -12.49 -13.88
N GLY A 88 25.15 -12.71 -13.48
CA GLY A 88 26.23 -13.09 -14.36
C GLY A 88 26.18 -14.56 -14.76
N VAL A 89 27.02 -14.95 -15.71
CA VAL A 89 27.24 -16.32 -16.12
C VAL A 89 28.75 -16.59 -16.14
N ASP A 90 29.15 -17.81 -15.83
CA ASP A 90 30.54 -18.25 -15.99
C ASP A 90 30.94 -18.25 -17.50
N GLU A 91 32.14 -17.76 -17.82
CA GLU A 91 32.57 -17.57 -19.20
C GLU A 91 32.54 -18.88 -20.02
N LYS A 92 32.93 -20.01 -19.41
CA LYS A 92 32.91 -21.30 -20.10
C LYS A 92 31.49 -21.77 -20.39
N GLU A 93 30.55 -21.51 -19.50
CA GLU A 93 29.13 -21.83 -19.72
C GLU A 93 28.53 -20.91 -20.79
N TYR A 94 28.94 -19.65 -20.84
CA TYR A 94 28.52 -18.72 -21.89
C TYR A 94 29.03 -19.15 -23.27
N GLU A 95 30.32 -19.54 -23.39
CA GLU A 95 30.87 -20.06 -24.67
C GLU A 95 30.15 -21.32 -25.14
N LYS A 96 29.85 -22.27 -24.23
CA LYS A 96 29.05 -23.46 -24.59
C LYS A 96 27.67 -23.06 -25.11
N PHE A 97 27.02 -22.12 -24.46
CA PHE A 97 25.72 -21.61 -24.91
C PHE A 97 25.79 -21.01 -26.31
N LEU A 98 26.78 -20.16 -26.59
CA LEU A 98 26.99 -19.58 -27.93
C LEU A 98 27.18 -20.65 -29.01
N GLY A 99 28.00 -21.67 -28.74
CA GLY A 99 28.19 -22.80 -29.65
C GLY A 99 26.91 -23.58 -29.95
N LEU A 100 25.99 -23.69 -29.02
CA LEU A 100 24.68 -24.31 -29.22
C LEU A 100 23.75 -23.42 -30.08
N VAL A 101 23.78 -22.13 -29.90
CA VAL A 101 22.98 -21.17 -30.70
C VAL A 101 23.44 -21.14 -32.18
N GLU A 102 24.75 -21.14 -32.39
CA GLU A 102 25.31 -21.17 -33.77
C GLU A 102 24.95 -22.44 -34.53
N LYS A 103 25.06 -23.61 -33.92
CA LYS A 103 24.64 -24.88 -34.49
C LYS A 103 23.16 -24.89 -34.90
N ARG A 104 22.32 -24.23 -34.16
CA ARG A 104 20.87 -24.14 -34.43
C ARG A 104 20.53 -23.22 -35.62
N ARG A 105 21.38 -22.22 -35.93
CA ARG A 105 21.22 -21.30 -37.05
C ARG A 105 21.60 -21.92 -38.43
N GLN A 106 22.35 -23.02 -38.39
CA GLN A 106 22.83 -23.71 -39.62
C GLN A 106 21.87 -24.83 -40.07
N HIS A 107 20.79 -25.06 -39.34
CA HIS A 107 19.73 -26.01 -39.69
C HIS A 107 18.40 -25.29 -39.93
#